data_be01b5ca5346abaf54129c8d6e86254e
#
_entry.id   be01b5ca5346abaf54129c8d6e86254e
#
_cell.length_a   1.000
_cell.length_b   1.000
_cell.length_c   1.000
_cell.angle_alpha   90.00
_cell.angle_beta   90.00
_cell.angle_gamma   90.00
#
_symmetry.space_group_name_H-M   'P 1'
#
loop_
_entity.id
_entity.type
_entity.pdbx_description
1 polymer ?
#
loop_
_entity_poly.entity_id
_entity_poly.type
_entity_poly.pdbx_seq_one_letter_code
_entity_poly.pdbx_strand_id
1 'polypeptide(L)'
;MKAYPTMTQPISLSKSFKRGISLALCAAALSLGTQAQAQFAKPEDAIKYRKNALFVMQQHFARLAAMAQGKAPYDAKIAADNAAIVASVAVLPWAAFGEGTDKGDTKAKAEIWKDKDGYKQVTDKFLGEVTKLKTAAATGKLDDLKAAVNATAASCKACHDEYRAK
;
A
#
# COMPACT_ATOMS: atom_id res chain seq x y z
N MET A 1 -39.58 -18.35 53.72
CA MET A 1 -38.61 -18.66 52.64
C MET A 1 -39.11 -19.89 51.91
N LYS A 2 -39.63 -19.75 50.66
CA LYS A 2 -40.10 -20.88 49.84
C LYS A 2 -39.05 -21.11 48.75
N ALA A 3 -38.45 -22.30 48.77
CA ALA A 3 -37.49 -22.77 47.78
C ALA A 3 -38.20 -23.20 46.47
N TYR A 4 -37.74 -22.74 45.30
CA TYR A 4 -38.18 -23.22 44.01
C TYR A 4 -37.27 -24.33 43.50
N PRO A 5 -37.82 -25.44 42.97
CA PRO A 5 -37.01 -26.52 42.42
C PRO A 5 -36.55 -26.15 41.00
N THR A 6 -35.25 -26.27 40.74
CA THR A 6 -34.58 -26.12 39.41
C THR A 6 -34.83 -27.42 38.64
N MET A 7 -35.65 -27.39 37.61
CA MET A 7 -35.77 -28.48 36.62
C MET A 7 -34.75 -28.29 35.50
N THR A 8 -33.65 -28.99 35.52
CA THR A 8 -32.75 -29.15 34.42
C THR A 8 -33.11 -30.40 33.59
N GLN A 9 -33.77 -30.23 32.47
CA GLN A 9 -33.93 -31.32 31.49
C GLN A 9 -32.85 -31.24 30.44
N PRO A 10 -32.16 -32.34 30.11
CA PRO A 10 -31.19 -32.35 29.00
C PRO A 10 -31.91 -32.47 27.67
N ILE A 11 -31.66 -31.48 26.77
CA ILE A 11 -32.17 -31.52 25.41
C ILE A 11 -31.37 -32.53 24.60
N SER A 12 -32.02 -33.68 24.30
CA SER A 12 -31.44 -34.71 23.42
C SER A 12 -31.59 -34.28 21.95
N LEU A 13 -30.52 -33.76 21.33
CA LEU A 13 -30.51 -33.46 19.90
C LEU A 13 -30.42 -34.78 19.09
N SER A 14 -31.39 -35.04 18.23
CA SER A 14 -31.44 -36.20 17.33
C SER A 14 -30.21 -36.24 16.41
N LYS A 15 -29.72 -37.46 16.11
CA LYS A 15 -28.54 -37.70 15.23
C LYS A 15 -28.70 -37.11 13.83
N SER A 16 -29.93 -36.94 13.33
CA SER A 16 -30.25 -36.34 12.03
C SER A 16 -30.00 -34.84 11.99
N PHE A 17 -30.18 -34.12 13.12
CA PHE A 17 -29.96 -32.68 13.22
C PHE A 17 -28.45 -32.34 13.16
N LYS A 18 -27.59 -33.21 13.76
CA LYS A 18 -26.13 -33.01 13.74
C LYS A 18 -25.51 -33.10 12.34
N ARG A 19 -26.07 -33.97 11.46
CA ARG A 19 -25.57 -34.12 10.07
C ARG A 19 -25.93 -32.91 9.18
N GLY A 20 -27.10 -32.31 9.37
CA GLY A 20 -27.54 -31.12 8.62
C GLY A 20 -26.72 -29.87 8.94
N ILE A 21 -26.36 -29.70 10.22
CA ILE A 21 -25.55 -28.53 10.65
C ILE A 21 -24.11 -28.59 10.12
N SER A 22 -23.50 -29.80 10.08
CA SER A 22 -22.15 -29.95 9.54
C SER A 22 -22.04 -29.63 8.05
N LEU A 23 -23.05 -30.02 7.24
CA LEU A 23 -23.09 -29.71 5.81
C LEU A 23 -23.35 -28.20 5.55
N ALA A 24 -24.18 -27.55 6.37
CA ALA A 24 -24.45 -26.11 6.25
C ALA A 24 -23.24 -25.25 6.63
N LEU A 25 -22.45 -25.66 7.64
CA LEU A 25 -21.21 -24.94 7.98
C LEU A 25 -20.12 -25.06 6.90
N CYS A 26 -19.99 -26.21 6.22
CA CYS A 26 -19.04 -26.37 5.12
C CYS A 26 -19.40 -25.52 3.89
N ALA A 27 -20.70 -25.37 3.58
CA ALA A 27 -21.15 -24.50 2.47
C ALA A 27 -20.93 -23.02 2.75
N ALA A 28 -21.07 -22.56 4.00
CA ALA A 28 -20.83 -21.18 4.40
C ALA A 28 -19.34 -20.80 4.37
N ALA A 29 -18.41 -21.75 4.61
CA ALA A 29 -16.98 -21.48 4.59
C ALA A 29 -16.41 -21.26 3.17
N LEU A 30 -17.08 -21.74 2.11
CA LEU A 30 -16.64 -21.59 0.71
C LEU A 30 -17.00 -20.24 0.09
N SER A 31 -17.85 -19.42 0.72
CA SER A 31 -18.28 -18.11 0.23
C SER A 31 -17.44 -16.93 0.74
N LEU A 32 -16.46 -17.15 1.62
CA LEU A 32 -15.61 -16.10 2.20
C LEU A 32 -14.34 -15.80 1.39
N GLY A 33 -14.14 -16.44 0.23
CA GLY A 33 -12.89 -16.40 -0.53
C GLY A 33 -12.74 -15.33 -1.60
N THR A 34 -13.74 -14.47 -1.89
CA THR A 34 -13.70 -13.62 -3.10
C THR A 34 -13.93 -12.12 -2.89
N GLN A 35 -13.75 -11.59 -1.69
CA GLN A 35 -13.98 -10.16 -1.39
C GLN A 35 -12.74 -9.26 -1.48
N ALA A 36 -11.57 -9.78 -1.90
CA ALA A 36 -10.32 -9.00 -1.87
C ALA A 36 -10.03 -8.19 -3.14
N GLN A 37 -10.93 -8.13 -4.14
CA GLN A 37 -10.59 -7.65 -5.48
C GLN A 37 -11.14 -6.30 -5.92
N ALA A 38 -11.98 -5.61 -5.16
CA ALA A 38 -12.65 -4.43 -5.69
C ALA A 38 -12.35 -3.14 -4.90
N GLN A 39 -11.08 -2.74 -4.79
CA GLN A 39 -10.75 -1.39 -4.32
C GLN A 39 -11.16 -0.33 -5.37
N PHE A 40 -11.24 -0.69 -6.65
CA PHE A 40 -11.61 0.18 -7.75
C PHE A 40 -12.72 -0.46 -8.60
N ALA A 41 -13.75 0.32 -8.93
CA ALA A 41 -14.88 -0.18 -9.74
C ALA A 41 -14.48 -0.45 -11.20
N LYS A 42 -13.46 0.26 -11.72
CA LYS A 42 -12.97 0.15 -13.09
C LYS A 42 -11.44 0.22 -13.13
N PRO A 43 -10.79 -0.46 -14.10
CA PRO A 43 -9.34 -0.37 -14.28
C PRO A 43 -8.83 1.06 -14.47
N GLU A 44 -9.59 1.90 -15.18
CA GLU A 44 -9.23 3.30 -15.43
C GLU A 44 -9.17 4.12 -14.14
N ASP A 45 -10.03 3.84 -13.16
CA ASP A 45 -10.02 4.51 -11.85
C ASP A 45 -8.77 4.12 -11.06
N ALA A 46 -8.35 2.86 -11.12
CA ALA A 46 -7.10 2.39 -10.52
C ALA A 46 -5.88 3.08 -11.16
N ILE A 47 -5.85 3.16 -12.49
CA ILE A 47 -4.78 3.85 -13.23
C ILE A 47 -4.73 5.33 -12.84
N LYS A 48 -5.86 6.00 -12.82
CA LYS A 48 -5.96 7.41 -12.42
C LYS A 48 -5.53 7.61 -10.96
N TYR A 49 -5.96 6.74 -10.06
CA TYR A 49 -5.60 6.78 -8.64
C TYR A 49 -4.08 6.71 -8.44
N ARG A 50 -3.42 5.66 -9.00
CA ARG A 50 -1.97 5.51 -8.83
C ARG A 50 -1.18 6.65 -9.46
N LYS A 51 -1.60 7.16 -10.63
CA LYS A 51 -0.97 8.32 -11.29
C LYS A 51 -1.06 9.57 -10.41
N ASN A 52 -2.23 9.84 -9.83
CA ASN A 52 -2.44 10.99 -8.97
C ASN A 52 -1.67 10.87 -7.65
N ALA A 53 -1.65 9.70 -7.01
CA ALA A 53 -0.87 9.46 -5.81
C ALA A 53 0.64 9.67 -6.08
N LEU A 54 1.17 9.09 -7.17
CA LEU A 54 2.55 9.26 -7.58
C LEU A 54 2.87 10.72 -7.94
N PHE A 55 1.94 11.45 -8.55
CA PHE A 55 2.09 12.87 -8.85
C PHE A 55 2.20 13.71 -7.57
N VAL A 56 1.28 13.53 -6.61
CA VAL A 56 1.35 14.26 -5.33
C VAL A 56 2.65 13.96 -4.60
N MET A 57 3.03 12.68 -4.50
CA MET A 57 4.29 12.27 -3.89
C MET A 57 5.49 12.97 -4.56
N GLN A 58 5.54 12.98 -5.89
CA GLN A 58 6.59 13.61 -6.67
C GLN A 58 6.68 15.13 -6.42
N GLN A 59 5.55 15.83 -6.28
CA GLN A 59 5.54 17.27 -5.99
C GLN A 59 6.17 17.60 -4.64
N HIS A 60 5.90 16.79 -3.61
CA HIS A 60 6.50 16.97 -2.29
C HIS A 60 7.97 16.54 -2.27
N PHE A 61 8.33 15.45 -2.95
CA PHE A 61 9.72 15.02 -3.09
C PHE A 61 10.57 16.04 -3.86
N ALA A 62 10.02 16.68 -4.91
CA ALA A 62 10.73 17.72 -5.68
C ALA A 62 11.15 18.91 -4.81
N ARG A 63 10.33 19.31 -3.82
CA ARG A 63 10.70 20.35 -2.86
C ARG A 63 11.89 19.95 -2.00
N LEU A 64 11.91 18.71 -1.51
CA LEU A 64 13.04 18.16 -0.76
C LEU A 64 14.31 18.13 -1.61
N ALA A 65 14.17 17.69 -2.87
CA ALA A 65 15.28 17.64 -3.83
C ALA A 65 15.82 19.05 -4.14
N ALA A 66 14.94 20.06 -4.26
CA ALA A 66 15.37 21.45 -4.48
C ALA A 66 16.20 21.98 -3.30
N MET A 67 15.78 21.73 -2.06
CA MET A 67 16.55 22.09 -0.87
C MET A 67 17.88 21.34 -0.79
N ALA A 68 17.85 20.02 -1.02
CA ALA A 68 19.05 19.18 -1.01
C ALA A 68 20.11 19.59 -2.06
N GLN A 69 19.65 20.10 -3.22
CA GLN A 69 20.50 20.56 -4.32
C GLN A 69 20.89 22.06 -4.22
N GLY A 70 20.46 22.75 -3.18
CA GLY A 70 20.72 24.20 -3.03
C GLY A 70 19.95 25.10 -4.02
N LYS A 71 18.93 24.55 -4.70
CA LYS A 71 18.04 25.29 -5.63
C LYS A 71 16.93 26.05 -4.91
N ALA A 72 16.69 25.72 -3.65
CA ALA A 72 15.80 26.44 -2.73
C ALA A 72 16.48 26.55 -1.37
N PRO A 73 16.19 27.62 -0.59
CA PRO A 73 16.67 27.75 0.78
C PRO A 73 16.25 26.52 1.62
N TYR A 74 17.17 26.03 2.45
CA TYR A 74 16.87 24.95 3.37
C TYR A 74 16.05 25.46 4.55
N ASP A 75 14.93 24.81 4.82
CA ASP A 75 14.10 24.99 6.02
C ASP A 75 13.80 23.62 6.59
N ALA A 76 14.26 23.37 7.82
CA ALA A 76 14.15 22.07 8.47
C ALA A 76 12.69 21.66 8.71
N LYS A 77 11.81 22.61 9.07
CA LYS A 77 10.38 22.34 9.29
C LYS A 77 9.68 21.99 7.97
N ILE A 78 9.89 22.77 6.95
CA ILE A 78 9.33 22.53 5.62
C ILE A 78 9.85 21.19 5.07
N ALA A 79 11.11 20.84 5.28
CA ALA A 79 11.68 19.56 4.89
C ALA A 79 10.99 18.39 5.63
N ALA A 80 10.86 18.48 6.95
CA ALA A 80 10.18 17.45 7.75
C ALA A 80 8.70 17.25 7.31
N ASP A 81 7.96 18.35 7.11
CA ASP A 81 6.55 18.31 6.68
C ASP A 81 6.42 17.65 5.30
N ASN A 82 7.26 18.02 4.32
CA ASN A 82 7.21 17.41 2.98
C ASN A 82 7.62 15.93 3.00
N ALA A 83 8.61 15.54 3.81
CA ALA A 83 9.01 14.14 3.95
C ALA A 83 7.92 13.29 4.62
N ALA A 84 7.17 13.85 5.58
CA ALA A 84 6.03 13.18 6.19
C ALA A 84 4.90 12.95 5.17
N ILE A 85 4.61 13.94 4.30
CA ILE A 85 3.62 13.79 3.22
C ILE A 85 4.08 12.73 2.21
N VAL A 86 5.34 12.76 1.77
CA VAL A 86 5.91 11.73 0.89
C VAL A 86 5.71 10.34 1.50
N ALA A 87 6.04 10.16 2.78
CA ALA A 87 5.88 8.87 3.46
C ALA A 87 4.42 8.41 3.56
N SER A 88 3.49 9.33 3.79
CA SER A 88 2.07 9.02 3.88
C SER A 88 1.47 8.62 2.53
N VAL A 89 1.91 9.25 1.43
CA VAL A 89 1.38 8.99 0.09
C VAL A 89 2.10 7.81 -0.58
N ALA A 90 3.35 7.53 -0.22
CA ALA A 90 4.17 6.49 -0.84
C ALA A 90 3.57 5.08 -0.76
N VAL A 91 2.72 4.79 0.22
CA VAL A 91 2.09 3.48 0.39
C VAL A 91 0.86 3.27 -0.49
N LEU A 92 0.29 4.35 -1.06
CA LEU A 92 -1.02 4.34 -1.71
C LEU A 92 -1.04 3.69 -3.11
N PRO A 93 -0.04 3.90 -4.02
CA PRO A 93 -0.19 3.52 -5.43
C PRO A 93 -0.22 2.03 -5.69
N TRP A 94 0.38 1.22 -4.82
CA TRP A 94 0.73 -0.17 -5.12
C TRP A 94 -0.47 -1.09 -5.26
N ALA A 95 -1.52 -0.90 -4.46
CA ALA A 95 -2.78 -1.64 -4.58
C ALA A 95 -3.52 -1.37 -5.91
N ALA A 96 -3.18 -0.30 -6.61
CA ALA A 96 -3.77 0.09 -7.89
C ALA A 96 -3.06 -0.51 -9.12
N PHE A 97 -2.14 -1.46 -8.93
CA PHE A 97 -1.52 -2.26 -9.99
C PHE A 97 -2.14 -3.66 -10.08
N GLY A 98 -3.47 -3.78 -9.86
CA GLY A 98 -4.22 -5.02 -10.01
C GLY A 98 -4.33 -5.49 -11.47
N GLU A 99 -4.89 -6.68 -11.67
CA GLU A 99 -5.12 -7.25 -13.01
C GLU A 99 -6.00 -6.33 -13.87
N GLY A 100 -5.73 -6.29 -15.18
CA GLY A 100 -6.47 -5.46 -16.14
C GLY A 100 -6.09 -3.97 -16.11
N THR A 101 -5.14 -3.54 -15.26
CA THR A 101 -4.68 -2.13 -15.19
C THR A 101 -3.37 -1.89 -15.95
N ASP A 102 -2.98 -2.83 -16.82
CA ASP A 102 -1.81 -2.77 -17.70
C ASP A 102 -2.06 -2.04 -19.02
N LYS A 103 -3.33 -1.73 -19.31
CA LYS A 103 -3.78 -1.10 -20.57
C LYS A 103 -4.43 0.25 -20.30
N GLY A 104 -4.53 1.08 -21.36
CA GLY A 104 -5.14 2.42 -21.27
C GLY A 104 -4.11 3.52 -21.05
N ASP A 105 -4.50 4.60 -20.36
CA ASP A 105 -3.64 5.78 -20.12
C ASP A 105 -2.60 5.52 -19.03
N THR A 106 -1.66 4.61 -19.32
CA THR A 106 -0.60 4.21 -18.41
C THR A 106 0.73 4.04 -19.11
N LYS A 107 1.81 4.35 -18.39
CA LYS A 107 3.20 4.02 -18.79
C LYS A 107 3.74 2.80 -18.03
N ALA A 108 2.92 2.09 -17.29
CA ALA A 108 3.31 0.86 -16.61
C ALA A 108 3.58 -0.23 -17.66
N LYS A 109 4.74 -0.87 -17.57
CA LYS A 109 5.09 -1.98 -18.46
C LYS A 109 4.41 -3.27 -17.98
N ALA A 110 4.15 -4.20 -18.91
CA ALA A 110 3.54 -5.50 -18.61
C ALA A 110 4.38 -6.36 -17.66
N GLU A 111 5.67 -6.06 -17.55
CA GLU A 111 6.63 -6.71 -16.64
C GLU A 111 6.20 -6.65 -15.18
N ILE A 112 5.48 -5.59 -14.75
CA ILE A 112 4.92 -5.45 -13.40
C ILE A 112 4.04 -6.67 -13.02
N TRP A 113 3.26 -7.17 -13.97
CA TRP A 113 2.33 -8.29 -13.75
C TRP A 113 2.95 -9.66 -14.02
N LYS A 114 4.06 -9.70 -14.78
CA LYS A 114 4.81 -10.92 -15.09
C LYS A 114 5.86 -11.25 -14.03
N ASP A 115 6.59 -10.23 -13.58
CA ASP A 115 7.65 -10.32 -12.58
C ASP A 115 7.18 -9.72 -11.26
N LYS A 116 6.23 -10.39 -10.62
CA LYS A 116 5.62 -9.90 -9.36
C LYS A 116 6.64 -9.80 -8.22
N ASP A 117 7.58 -10.73 -8.15
CA ASP A 117 8.60 -10.78 -7.10
C ASP A 117 9.62 -9.66 -7.27
N GLY A 118 10.14 -9.43 -8.48
CA GLY A 118 11.04 -8.32 -8.76
C GLY A 118 10.36 -6.98 -8.55
N TYR A 119 9.11 -6.83 -9.01
CA TYR A 119 8.33 -5.62 -8.75
C TYR A 119 8.12 -5.36 -7.26
N LYS A 120 7.79 -6.40 -6.48
CA LYS A 120 7.67 -6.29 -5.02
C LYS A 120 8.99 -5.87 -4.38
N GLN A 121 10.11 -6.46 -4.80
CA GLN A 121 11.43 -6.14 -4.25
C GLN A 121 11.80 -4.66 -4.46
N VAL A 122 11.58 -4.11 -5.66
CA VAL A 122 11.90 -2.70 -5.91
C VAL A 122 10.95 -1.76 -5.19
N THR A 123 9.67 -2.13 -5.02
CA THR A 123 8.71 -1.33 -4.24
C THR A 123 9.02 -1.35 -2.75
N ASP A 124 9.36 -2.49 -2.18
CA ASP A 124 9.77 -2.62 -0.77
C ASP A 124 11.04 -1.81 -0.48
N LYS A 125 12.02 -1.88 -1.39
CA LYS A 125 13.24 -1.06 -1.29
C LYS A 125 12.89 0.44 -1.31
N PHE A 126 12.05 0.88 -2.23
CA PHE A 126 11.60 2.26 -2.30
C PHE A 126 10.92 2.71 -0.99
N LEU A 127 10.00 1.92 -0.44
CA LEU A 127 9.32 2.23 0.83
C LEU A 127 10.31 2.30 2.00
N GLY A 128 11.32 1.46 2.01
CA GLY A 128 12.42 1.51 2.96
C GLY A 128 13.22 2.83 2.87
N GLU A 129 13.54 3.29 1.65
CA GLU A 129 14.24 4.57 1.46
C GLU A 129 13.36 5.77 1.82
N VAL A 130 12.06 5.73 1.56
CA VAL A 130 11.10 6.77 1.99
C VAL A 130 11.02 6.85 3.52
N THR A 131 11.07 5.71 4.22
CA THR A 131 11.12 5.69 5.69
C THR A 131 12.38 6.36 6.22
N LYS A 132 13.54 6.07 5.62
CA LYS A 132 14.82 6.72 5.95
C LYS A 132 14.77 8.22 5.63
N LEU A 133 14.17 8.62 4.50
CA LEU A 133 13.99 10.03 4.13
C LEU A 133 13.20 10.79 5.20
N LYS A 134 12.09 10.23 5.68
CA LYS A 134 11.30 10.83 6.76
C LYS A 134 12.14 11.01 8.03
N THR A 135 12.91 9.97 8.42
CA THR A 135 13.77 10.01 9.60
C THR A 135 14.87 11.06 9.44
N ALA A 136 15.55 11.09 8.29
CA ALA A 136 16.61 12.03 7.99
C ALA A 136 16.13 13.49 8.00
N ALA A 137 14.96 13.76 7.40
CA ALA A 137 14.38 15.09 7.42
C ALA A 137 14.02 15.57 8.83
N ALA A 138 13.63 14.65 9.72
CA ALA A 138 13.32 14.97 11.12
C ALA A 138 14.55 15.33 11.97
N THR A 139 15.78 15.02 11.53
CA THR A 139 17.01 15.42 12.25
C THR A 139 17.27 16.92 12.18
N GLY A 140 16.64 17.63 11.22
CA GLY A 140 16.90 19.04 10.98
C GLY A 140 18.26 19.34 10.35
N LYS A 141 19.02 18.33 9.89
CA LYS A 141 20.34 18.48 9.29
C LYS A 141 20.27 18.36 7.78
N LEU A 142 20.78 19.37 7.07
CA LEU A 142 20.77 19.40 5.60
C LEU A 142 21.53 18.21 4.98
N ASP A 143 22.65 17.79 5.57
CA ASP A 143 23.47 16.72 5.00
C ASP A 143 22.77 15.35 5.14
N ASP A 144 22.04 15.11 6.23
CA ASP A 144 21.20 13.91 6.38
C ASP A 144 20.11 13.90 5.32
N LEU A 145 19.46 15.05 5.08
CA LEU A 145 18.46 15.21 4.03
C LEU A 145 19.03 14.93 2.64
N LYS A 146 20.21 15.49 2.30
CA LYS A 146 20.88 15.28 1.00
C LYS A 146 21.14 13.79 0.75
N ALA A 147 21.70 13.09 1.71
CA ALA A 147 21.99 11.67 1.59
C ALA A 147 20.71 10.85 1.34
N ALA A 148 19.64 11.11 2.11
CA ALA A 148 18.38 10.40 2.00
C ALA A 148 17.61 10.73 0.71
N VAL A 149 17.64 11.99 0.26
CA VAL A 149 17.06 12.40 -1.04
C VAL A 149 17.74 11.66 -2.19
N ASN A 150 19.07 11.57 -2.19
CA ASN A 150 19.81 10.88 -3.24
C ASN A 150 19.47 9.38 -3.27
N ALA A 151 19.42 8.72 -2.10
CA ALA A 151 19.06 7.30 -2.01
C ALA A 151 17.62 7.03 -2.47
N THR A 152 16.66 7.88 -2.06
CA THR A 152 15.27 7.78 -2.50
C THR A 152 15.15 8.01 -4.01
N ALA A 153 15.82 9.01 -4.57
CA ALA A 153 15.82 9.26 -6.02
C ALA A 153 16.39 8.07 -6.81
N ALA A 154 17.46 7.44 -6.32
CA ALA A 154 18.04 6.24 -6.93
C ALA A 154 17.05 5.07 -6.94
N SER A 155 16.28 4.87 -5.88
CA SER A 155 15.24 3.82 -5.82
C SER A 155 14.08 4.10 -6.78
N CYS A 156 13.64 5.36 -6.92
CA CYS A 156 12.66 5.77 -7.92
C CYS A 156 13.15 5.44 -9.34
N LYS A 157 14.42 5.79 -9.63
CA LYS A 157 15.03 5.53 -10.94
C LYS A 157 15.09 4.04 -11.24
N ALA A 158 15.53 3.22 -10.31
CA ALA A 158 15.63 1.77 -10.50
C ALA A 158 14.29 1.14 -10.90
N CYS A 159 13.20 1.50 -10.20
CA CYS A 159 11.86 1.04 -10.56
C CYS A 159 11.41 1.57 -11.94
N HIS A 160 11.68 2.84 -12.26
CA HIS A 160 11.29 3.43 -13.54
C HIS A 160 12.05 2.83 -14.73
N ASP A 161 13.32 2.50 -14.58
CA ASP A 161 14.12 1.90 -15.63
C ASP A 161 13.56 0.52 -16.02
N GLU A 162 13.12 -0.26 -15.05
CA GLU A 162 12.62 -1.62 -15.25
C GLU A 162 11.15 -1.66 -15.65
N TYR A 163 10.28 -0.94 -14.94
CA TYR A 163 8.83 -1.13 -14.96
C TYR A 163 8.04 0.03 -15.58
N ARG A 164 8.69 1.11 -16.07
CA ARG A 164 8.02 2.25 -16.70
C ARG A 164 8.50 2.48 -18.14
N ALA A 165 7.57 2.60 -19.08
CA ALA A 165 7.85 3.03 -20.45
C ALA A 165 8.30 4.52 -20.49
N LYS A 166 9.18 4.83 -21.45
CA LYS A 166 9.69 6.19 -21.69
C LYS A 166 8.61 7.16 -22.20
#